data_93e22e0b5faf0c67cc7d753a42b7601c
#
_entry.id   93e22e0b5faf0c67cc7d753a42b7601c
#
_cell.length_a   1.000
_cell.length_b   1.000
_cell.length_c   1.000
_cell.angle_alpha   90.00
_cell.angle_beta   90.00
_cell.angle_gamma   90.00
#
_symmetry.space_group_name_H-M   'P 1'
#
loop_
_entity.id
_entity.type
_entity.pdbx_description
1 polymer ?
#
loop_
_entity_poly.entity_id
_entity_poly.type
_entity_poly.pdbx_seq_one_letter_code
_entity_poly.pdbx_strand_id
1 'polypeptide(L)'
;MRASATTFFASAVLALSLFVAGAAQAQVRFDKEPLTIESAAGKQHTFTVELALDDAQRQQGLMLRKEMAPDSGMLFDFGISRDVSMWMHNTLIPLDMLFIGSDGRITHIHENAVPQSDAIISSRGPIKYVLELNGGRAKALGIKTGDMIKSRQLGNAK
;
A
#
# COMPACT_ATOMS: atom_id res chain seq x y z
N MET A 1 63.41 -43.91 44.18
CA MET A 1 61.98 -43.86 43.95
C MET A 1 61.60 -42.41 43.60
N ARG A 2 61.35 -42.13 42.36
CA ARG A 2 60.98 -40.76 41.89
C ARG A 2 59.52 -40.85 41.42
N ALA A 3 58.63 -40.08 42.05
CA ALA A 3 57.25 -39.94 41.67
C ALA A 3 57.15 -38.76 40.69
N SER A 4 56.64 -39.05 39.49
CA SER A 4 56.34 -38.03 38.48
C SER A 4 54.91 -37.54 38.66
N ALA A 5 54.74 -36.26 38.87
CA ALA A 5 53.45 -35.60 38.94
C ALA A 5 53.08 -35.15 37.51
N THR A 6 51.97 -35.67 37.03
CA THR A 6 51.41 -35.32 35.73
C THR A 6 50.38 -34.20 35.95
N THR A 7 50.68 -32.99 35.44
CA THR A 7 49.82 -31.82 35.53
C THR A 7 48.83 -31.84 34.33
N PHE A 8 47.52 -31.99 34.59
CA PHE A 8 46.45 -31.82 33.58
C PHE A 8 46.12 -30.34 33.43
N PHE A 9 46.40 -29.76 32.27
CA PHE A 9 45.88 -28.45 31.87
C PHE A 9 44.46 -28.64 31.30
N ALA A 10 43.47 -28.16 32.03
CA ALA A 10 42.10 -28.07 31.55
C ALA A 10 41.95 -26.76 30.76
N SER A 11 41.86 -26.89 29.44
CA SER A 11 41.55 -25.75 28.56
C SER A 11 40.05 -25.48 28.58
N ALA A 12 39.64 -24.40 29.23
CA ALA A 12 38.27 -23.92 29.18
C ALA A 12 38.06 -23.15 27.85
N VAL A 13 37.31 -23.76 26.93
CA VAL A 13 36.87 -23.07 25.70
C VAL A 13 35.61 -22.27 26.04
N LEU A 14 35.77 -20.95 26.18
CA LEU A 14 34.66 -20.01 26.35
C LEU A 14 33.97 -19.78 24.97
N ALA A 15 32.87 -20.45 24.72
CA ALA A 15 32.04 -20.22 23.52
C ALA A 15 31.27 -18.92 23.66
N LEU A 16 31.75 -17.86 22.99
CA LEU A 16 31.07 -16.58 22.89
C LEU A 16 29.95 -16.69 21.85
N SER A 17 28.73 -16.96 22.27
CA SER A 17 27.53 -16.97 21.42
C SER A 17 27.14 -15.50 21.11
N LEU A 18 27.48 -15.05 19.91
CA LEU A 18 26.98 -13.79 19.35
C LEU A 18 25.47 -13.92 19.06
N PHE A 19 24.66 -13.39 19.98
CA PHE A 19 23.25 -13.13 19.69
C PHE A 19 23.15 -11.98 18.69
N VAL A 20 22.99 -12.27 17.41
CA VAL A 20 22.56 -11.31 16.41
C VAL A 20 21.08 -11.04 16.66
N ALA A 21 20.78 -10.01 17.44
CA ALA A 21 19.42 -9.48 17.53
C ALA A 21 19.06 -8.87 16.16
N GLY A 22 18.43 -9.66 15.30
CA GLY A 22 17.81 -9.16 14.09
C GLY A 22 16.76 -8.13 14.49
N ALA A 23 16.95 -6.87 14.11
CA ALA A 23 15.92 -5.85 14.24
C ALA A 23 14.73 -6.31 13.39
N ALA A 24 13.68 -6.81 14.04
CA ALA A 24 12.41 -7.06 13.37
C ALA A 24 11.89 -5.73 12.87
N GLN A 25 11.97 -5.50 11.57
CA GLN A 25 11.32 -4.34 10.96
C GLN A 25 9.83 -4.48 11.24
N ALA A 26 9.26 -3.48 11.91
CA ALA A 26 7.83 -3.46 12.18
C ALA A 26 7.09 -3.49 10.84
N GLN A 27 6.31 -4.56 10.62
CA GLN A 27 5.50 -4.69 9.42
C GLN A 27 4.45 -3.58 9.41
N VAL A 28 4.43 -2.79 8.34
CA VAL A 28 3.42 -1.74 8.14
C VAL A 28 2.04 -2.40 8.12
N ARG A 29 1.13 -1.91 8.97
CA ARG A 29 -0.25 -2.41 9.07
C ARG A 29 -1.19 -1.40 8.45
N PHE A 30 -2.26 -1.90 7.83
CA PHE A 30 -3.30 -1.11 7.21
C PHE A 30 -4.65 -1.49 7.81
N ASP A 31 -5.39 -0.50 8.28
CA ASP A 31 -6.80 -0.66 8.60
C ASP A 31 -7.59 -0.86 7.32
N LYS A 32 -8.79 -1.46 7.43
CA LYS A 32 -9.66 -1.72 6.28
C LYS A 32 -11.03 -1.12 6.49
N GLU A 33 -11.64 -0.68 5.40
CA GLU A 33 -13.04 -0.28 5.41
C GLU A 33 -13.75 -0.60 4.08
N PRO A 34 -15.09 -0.66 4.08
CA PRO A 34 -15.86 -0.68 2.85
C PRO A 34 -15.82 0.70 2.18
N LEU A 35 -15.68 0.69 0.85
CA LEU A 35 -15.72 1.88 0.00
C LEU A 35 -16.67 1.60 -1.16
N THR A 36 -17.52 2.57 -1.51
CA THR A 36 -18.44 2.46 -2.64
C THR A 36 -18.10 3.50 -3.70
N ILE A 37 -18.03 3.07 -4.96
CA ILE A 37 -17.99 3.95 -6.12
C ILE A 37 -19.39 4.01 -6.72
N GLU A 38 -19.98 5.21 -6.76
CA GLU A 38 -21.30 5.46 -7.31
C GLU A 38 -21.18 6.25 -8.62
N SER A 39 -21.67 5.65 -9.71
CA SER A 39 -21.73 6.32 -11.00
C SER A 39 -22.83 7.36 -11.07
N ALA A 40 -22.73 8.28 -12.02
CA ALA A 40 -23.77 9.27 -12.30
C ALA A 40 -25.15 8.63 -12.61
N ALA A 41 -25.17 7.38 -13.09
CA ALA A 41 -26.40 6.61 -13.34
C ALA A 41 -26.92 5.87 -12.09
N GLY A 42 -26.31 6.08 -10.92
CA GLY A 42 -26.69 5.43 -9.66
C GLY A 42 -26.21 3.99 -9.50
N LYS A 43 -25.39 3.46 -10.43
CA LYS A 43 -24.79 2.14 -10.28
C LYS A 43 -23.72 2.20 -9.21
N GLN A 44 -23.71 1.23 -8.30
CA GLN A 44 -22.79 1.16 -7.18
C GLN A 44 -21.87 -0.05 -7.29
N HIS A 45 -20.59 0.17 -6.96
CA HIS A 45 -19.58 -0.87 -6.86
C HIS A 45 -18.90 -0.76 -5.51
N THR A 46 -18.94 -1.83 -4.72
CA THR A 46 -18.36 -1.87 -3.37
C THR A 46 -17.04 -2.62 -3.37
N PHE A 47 -16.06 -2.06 -2.67
CA PHE A 47 -14.73 -2.60 -2.46
C PHE A 47 -14.42 -2.67 -0.97
N THR A 48 -13.52 -3.56 -0.57
CA THR A 48 -12.85 -3.51 0.73
C THR A 48 -11.46 -2.91 0.51
N VAL A 49 -11.22 -1.71 1.05
CA VAL A 49 -9.96 -1.02 0.84
C VAL A 49 -9.11 -0.99 2.10
N GLU A 50 -7.81 -1.13 1.92
CA GLU A 50 -6.82 -0.82 2.94
C GLU A 50 -6.57 0.70 2.96
N LEU A 51 -6.31 1.25 4.14
CA LEU A 51 -6.13 2.69 4.32
C LEU A 51 -4.65 3.03 4.50
N ALA A 52 -4.11 3.87 3.63
CA ALA A 52 -2.76 4.43 3.73
C ALA A 52 -2.85 5.89 4.20
N LEU A 53 -2.77 6.10 5.52
CA LEU A 53 -3.08 7.37 6.18
C LEU A 53 -1.83 8.14 6.63
N ASP A 54 -0.72 7.44 6.88
CA ASP A 54 0.55 8.04 7.27
C ASP A 54 1.63 7.87 6.19
N ASP A 55 2.78 8.53 6.38
CA ASP A 55 3.87 8.51 5.39
C ASP A 55 4.45 7.11 5.17
N ALA A 56 4.59 6.31 6.22
CA ALA A 56 5.13 4.95 6.11
C ALA A 56 4.16 4.05 5.32
N GLN A 57 2.86 4.17 5.59
CA GLN A 57 1.80 3.45 4.87
C GLN A 57 1.74 3.88 3.41
N ARG A 58 1.77 5.20 3.13
CA ARG A 58 1.76 5.72 1.74
C ARG A 58 3.02 5.30 0.98
N GLN A 59 4.17 5.26 1.65
CA GLN A 59 5.42 4.83 1.03
C GLN A 59 5.42 3.33 0.73
N GLN A 60 4.89 2.50 1.63
CA GLN A 60 4.77 1.07 1.42
C GLN A 60 3.74 0.74 0.33
N GLY A 61 2.56 1.33 0.38
CA GLY A 61 1.49 1.07 -0.56
C GLY A 61 1.27 -0.44 -0.81
N LEU A 62 1.06 -0.79 -2.08
CA LEU A 62 0.88 -2.18 -2.55
C LEU A 62 2.19 -2.86 -2.98
N MET A 63 3.35 -2.30 -2.62
CA MET A 63 4.66 -2.88 -2.96
C MET A 63 4.76 -4.35 -2.55
N LEU A 64 5.42 -5.14 -3.39
CA LEU A 64 5.77 -6.55 -3.21
C LEU A 64 4.57 -7.50 -3.10
N ARG A 65 3.33 -7.03 -3.31
CA ARG A 65 2.15 -7.89 -3.38
C ARG A 65 2.11 -8.61 -4.72
N LYS A 66 1.90 -9.91 -4.67
CA LYS A 66 1.83 -10.77 -5.85
C LYS A 66 0.42 -10.82 -6.44
N GLU A 67 -0.59 -10.52 -5.63
CA GLU A 67 -2.00 -10.55 -6.00
C GLU A 67 -2.83 -9.65 -5.09
N MET A 68 -4.02 -9.26 -5.54
CA MET A 68 -5.04 -8.57 -4.77
C MET A 68 -6.41 -9.07 -5.23
N ALA A 69 -7.31 -9.32 -4.26
CA ALA A 69 -8.65 -9.80 -4.58
C ALA A 69 -9.40 -8.80 -5.50
N PRO A 70 -10.29 -9.28 -6.40
CA PRO A 70 -10.96 -8.42 -7.40
C PRO A 70 -11.69 -7.22 -6.82
N ASP A 71 -12.29 -7.35 -5.64
CA ASP A 71 -13.06 -6.31 -4.96
C ASP A 71 -12.28 -5.69 -3.79
N SER A 72 -10.95 -5.72 -3.89
CA SER A 72 -10.03 -5.07 -2.94
C SER A 72 -9.31 -3.91 -3.59
N GLY A 73 -8.76 -3.01 -2.75
CA GLY A 73 -7.97 -1.87 -3.18
C GLY A 73 -7.21 -1.24 -2.02
N MET A 74 -6.56 -0.13 -2.30
CA MET A 74 -5.92 0.71 -1.27
C MET A 74 -6.29 2.16 -1.49
N LEU A 75 -6.75 2.81 -0.43
CA LEU A 75 -7.09 4.23 -0.41
C LEU A 75 -5.97 5.01 0.29
N PHE A 76 -5.34 5.91 -0.44
CA PHE A 76 -4.33 6.83 0.07
C PHE A 76 -5.00 8.16 0.44
N ASP A 77 -4.84 8.63 1.67
CA ASP A 77 -5.24 9.97 2.09
C ASP A 77 -4.00 10.84 2.26
N PHE A 78 -3.93 11.95 1.53
CA PHE A 78 -2.82 12.92 1.58
C PHE A 78 -3.07 14.05 2.57
N GLY A 79 -4.20 14.02 3.30
CA GLY A 79 -4.56 15.00 4.32
C GLY A 79 -5.11 16.32 3.77
N ILE A 80 -4.41 16.91 2.80
CA ILE A 80 -4.76 18.17 2.14
C ILE A 80 -4.81 17.99 0.61
N SER A 81 -5.60 18.84 -0.05
CA SER A 81 -5.66 18.86 -1.51
C SER A 81 -4.35 19.45 -2.08
N ARG A 82 -3.68 18.69 -2.94
CA ARG A 82 -2.41 19.07 -3.60
C ARG A 82 -2.17 18.26 -4.87
N ASP A 83 -1.22 18.67 -5.69
CA ASP A 83 -0.71 17.84 -6.77
C ASP A 83 0.01 16.63 -6.19
N VAL A 84 -0.29 15.44 -6.72
CA VAL A 84 0.27 14.17 -6.28
C VAL A 84 0.94 13.47 -7.45
N SER A 85 2.08 12.87 -7.17
CA SER A 85 2.80 11.99 -8.10
C SER A 85 2.86 10.59 -7.51
N MET A 86 2.44 9.60 -8.30
CA MET A 86 2.50 8.19 -8.00
C MET A 86 3.53 7.50 -8.90
N TRP A 87 3.89 6.29 -8.58
CA TRP A 87 4.78 5.42 -9.36
C TRP A 87 4.44 3.95 -9.08
N MET A 88 5.03 3.04 -9.86
CA MET A 88 4.85 1.60 -9.69
C MET A 88 6.11 0.92 -9.15
N HIS A 89 7.00 1.68 -8.48
CA HIS A 89 8.23 1.14 -7.90
C HIS A 89 7.94 -0.04 -6.98
N ASN A 90 8.65 -1.18 -7.17
CA ASN A 90 8.43 -2.42 -6.42
C ASN A 90 6.98 -2.95 -6.40
N THR A 91 6.08 -2.43 -7.24
CA THR A 91 4.69 -2.89 -7.34
C THR A 91 4.59 -3.94 -8.43
N LEU A 92 4.24 -5.18 -8.06
CA LEU A 92 4.34 -6.36 -8.93
C LEU A 92 3.09 -6.62 -9.77
N ILE A 93 1.96 -6.04 -9.40
CA ILE A 93 0.66 -6.21 -10.06
C ILE A 93 0.29 -4.93 -10.81
N PRO A 94 -0.37 -5.02 -12.00
CA PRO A 94 -0.89 -3.85 -12.68
C PRO A 94 -2.01 -3.20 -11.86
N LEU A 95 -2.06 -1.87 -11.84
CA LEU A 95 -3.04 -1.12 -11.08
C LEU A 95 -3.76 -0.08 -11.92
N ASP A 96 -5.04 0.15 -11.59
CA ASP A 96 -5.76 1.37 -11.97
C ASP A 96 -5.63 2.37 -10.82
N MET A 97 -5.19 3.59 -11.08
CA MET A 97 -5.08 4.68 -10.10
C MET A 97 -6.17 5.71 -10.34
N LEU A 98 -7.10 5.83 -9.40
CA LEU A 98 -8.20 6.79 -9.43
C LEU A 98 -7.82 7.98 -8.54
N PHE A 99 -7.61 9.14 -9.15
CA PHE A 99 -7.30 10.38 -8.46
C PHE A 99 -8.59 11.10 -8.06
N ILE A 100 -8.72 11.49 -6.79
CA ILE A 100 -10.00 11.87 -6.18
C ILE A 100 -9.84 13.23 -5.49
N GLY A 101 -10.71 14.15 -5.83
CA GLY A 101 -10.78 15.47 -5.21
C GLY A 101 -11.23 15.42 -3.74
N SER A 102 -11.11 16.53 -3.04
CA SER A 102 -11.56 16.64 -1.65
C SER A 102 -13.09 16.48 -1.48
N ASP A 103 -13.83 16.65 -2.57
CA ASP A 103 -15.29 16.44 -2.63
C ASP A 103 -15.68 14.96 -2.86
N GLY A 104 -14.70 14.07 -3.03
CA GLY A 104 -14.90 12.65 -3.27
C GLY A 104 -15.13 12.28 -4.74
N ARG A 105 -15.05 13.23 -5.68
CA ARG A 105 -15.20 12.92 -7.12
C ARG A 105 -13.90 12.46 -7.73
N ILE A 106 -14.00 11.48 -8.64
CA ILE A 106 -12.86 11.06 -9.46
C ILE A 106 -12.56 12.16 -10.48
N THR A 107 -11.36 12.73 -10.42
CA THR A 107 -10.89 13.79 -11.32
C THR A 107 -10.10 13.26 -12.51
N HIS A 108 -9.39 12.15 -12.31
CA HIS A 108 -8.59 11.50 -13.35
C HIS A 108 -8.43 10.01 -13.03
N ILE A 109 -8.30 9.17 -14.05
CA ILE A 109 -7.99 7.74 -13.93
C ILE A 109 -6.78 7.44 -14.81
N HIS A 110 -5.75 6.82 -14.22
CA HIS A 110 -4.66 6.18 -14.93
C HIS A 110 -4.88 4.69 -14.94
N GLU A 111 -5.29 4.13 -16.08
CA GLU A 111 -5.60 2.72 -16.23
C GLU A 111 -4.35 1.88 -16.49
N ASN A 112 -4.30 0.66 -15.97
CA ASN A 112 -3.27 -0.35 -16.23
C ASN A 112 -1.84 0.18 -16.07
N ALA A 113 -1.55 0.86 -14.95
CA ALA A 113 -0.20 1.28 -14.61
C ALA A 113 0.77 0.08 -14.67
N VAL A 114 1.90 0.29 -15.36
CA VAL A 114 2.85 -0.78 -15.67
C VAL A 114 3.62 -1.20 -14.42
N PRO A 115 3.58 -2.49 -14.01
CA PRO A 115 4.33 -2.97 -12.86
C PRO A 115 5.81 -2.60 -12.91
N GLN A 116 6.38 -2.30 -11.75
CA GLN A 116 7.81 -2.00 -11.56
C GLN A 116 8.33 -0.79 -12.35
N SER A 117 7.45 0.06 -12.87
CA SER A 117 7.82 1.29 -13.58
C SER A 117 8.11 2.42 -12.59
N ASP A 118 9.25 3.10 -12.77
CA ASP A 118 9.61 4.33 -12.05
C ASP A 118 9.09 5.60 -12.75
N ALA A 119 8.33 5.45 -13.83
CA ALA A 119 7.70 6.58 -14.50
C ALA A 119 6.69 7.28 -13.59
N ILE A 120 6.74 8.61 -13.58
CA ILE A 120 5.84 9.43 -12.78
C ILE A 120 4.43 9.42 -13.37
N ILE A 121 3.45 9.10 -12.54
CA ILE A 121 2.02 9.15 -12.83
C ILE A 121 1.44 10.33 -12.06
N SER A 122 1.17 11.44 -12.77
CA SER A 122 0.67 12.69 -12.16
C SER A 122 -0.84 12.67 -11.96
N SER A 123 -1.30 13.29 -10.88
CA SER A 123 -2.72 13.56 -10.62
C SER A 123 -3.36 14.55 -11.61
N ARG A 124 -2.55 15.30 -12.37
CA ARG A 124 -2.98 16.34 -13.32
C ARG A 124 -3.80 17.47 -12.69
N GLY A 125 -3.55 17.75 -11.44
CA GLY A 125 -4.20 18.79 -10.65
C GLY A 125 -4.36 18.37 -9.19
N PRO A 126 -4.84 19.29 -8.33
CA PRO A 126 -4.93 19.05 -6.90
C PRO A 126 -5.98 17.98 -6.58
N ILE A 127 -5.56 16.99 -5.79
CA ILE A 127 -6.41 15.91 -5.26
C ILE A 127 -6.11 15.69 -3.77
N LYS A 128 -7.02 15.06 -3.07
CA LYS A 128 -6.81 14.68 -1.67
C LYS A 128 -6.58 13.19 -1.49
N TYR A 129 -7.14 12.35 -2.39
CA TYR A 129 -7.08 10.90 -2.26
C TYR A 129 -6.66 10.24 -3.59
N VAL A 130 -6.05 9.06 -3.47
CA VAL A 130 -5.86 8.13 -4.59
C VAL A 130 -6.43 6.79 -4.18
N LEU A 131 -7.23 6.18 -5.04
CA LEU A 131 -7.69 4.80 -4.90
C LEU A 131 -6.99 3.93 -5.93
N GLU A 132 -6.27 2.92 -5.47
CA GLU A 132 -5.67 1.89 -6.30
C GLU A 132 -6.55 0.65 -6.34
N LEU A 133 -6.85 0.16 -7.54
CA LEU A 133 -7.58 -1.07 -7.82
C LEU A 133 -6.74 -1.97 -8.73
N ASN A 134 -7.13 -3.23 -8.88
CA ASN A 134 -6.51 -4.10 -9.89
C ASN A 134 -6.60 -3.46 -11.29
N GLY A 135 -5.54 -3.59 -12.08
CA GLY A 135 -5.48 -3.07 -13.43
C GLY A 135 -6.63 -3.55 -14.33
N GLY A 136 -7.25 -2.62 -15.04
CA GLY A 136 -8.41 -2.88 -15.89
C GLY A 136 -9.76 -2.95 -15.15
N ARG A 137 -9.75 -2.86 -13.82
CA ARG A 137 -10.99 -2.97 -13.02
C ARG A 137 -11.93 -1.79 -13.23
N ALA A 138 -11.39 -0.58 -13.33
CA ALA A 138 -12.19 0.61 -13.61
C ALA A 138 -12.94 0.49 -14.92
N LYS A 139 -12.25 0.09 -15.99
CA LYS A 139 -12.85 -0.14 -17.31
C LYS A 139 -13.90 -1.24 -17.29
N ALA A 140 -13.60 -2.38 -16.67
CA ALA A 140 -14.52 -3.53 -16.61
C ALA A 140 -15.84 -3.19 -15.89
N LEU A 141 -15.81 -2.30 -14.90
CA LEU A 141 -16.98 -1.86 -14.14
C LEU A 141 -17.66 -0.61 -14.73
N GLY A 142 -17.01 0.04 -15.71
CA GLY A 142 -17.49 1.27 -16.32
C GLY A 142 -17.35 2.50 -15.41
N ILE A 143 -16.39 2.45 -14.48
CA ILE A 143 -16.04 3.58 -13.59
C ILE A 143 -15.39 4.69 -14.43
N LYS A 144 -15.78 5.94 -14.18
CA LYS A 144 -15.37 7.10 -14.98
C LYS A 144 -15.03 8.30 -14.12
N THR A 145 -14.31 9.22 -14.69
CA THR A 145 -14.15 10.59 -14.16
C THR A 145 -15.53 11.19 -13.91
N GLY A 146 -15.70 11.83 -12.75
CA GLY A 146 -16.98 12.38 -12.26
C GLY A 146 -17.77 11.46 -11.35
N ASP A 147 -17.50 10.14 -11.34
CA ASP A 147 -18.11 9.22 -10.39
C ASP A 147 -17.70 9.57 -8.95
N MET A 148 -18.57 9.23 -8.00
CA MET A 148 -18.43 9.59 -6.59
C MET A 148 -17.89 8.44 -5.75
N ILE A 149 -16.83 8.69 -5.03
CA ILE A 149 -16.32 7.78 -3.99
C ILE A 149 -17.02 8.10 -2.66
N LYS A 150 -17.54 7.05 -2.01
CA LYS A 150 -18.13 7.11 -0.68
C LYS A 150 -17.40 6.17 0.26
N SER A 151 -16.88 6.73 1.36
CA SER A 151 -16.24 5.97 2.43
C SER A 151 -16.28 6.76 3.74
N ARG A 152 -16.04 6.08 4.86
CA ARG A 152 -15.96 6.74 6.16
C ARG A 152 -14.73 7.66 6.21
N GLN A 153 -13.61 7.26 5.61
CA GLN A 153 -12.39 8.06 5.56
C GLN A 153 -12.60 9.39 4.82
N LEU A 154 -13.47 9.41 3.79
CA LEU A 154 -13.85 10.65 3.10
C LEU A 154 -14.90 11.47 3.91
N GLY A 155 -15.52 10.89 4.94
CA GLY A 155 -16.56 11.54 5.74
C GLY A 155 -17.91 11.66 5.02
N ASN A 156 -18.13 10.97 3.90
CA ASN A 156 -19.32 11.06 3.06
C ASN A 156 -20.12 9.74 2.95
N ALA A 157 -19.76 8.73 3.73
CA ALA A 157 -20.54 7.51 3.96
C ALA A 157 -20.94 7.40 5.43
N LYS A 158 -22.12 6.79 5.70
CA LYS A 158 -22.61 6.50 7.04
C LYS A 158 -22.05 5.19 7.55
#